data_343464ff8098acbacb404afac7358433
#
_entry.id   343464ff8098acbacb404afac7358433
#
_cell.length_a   1.000
_cell.length_b   1.000
_cell.length_c   1.000
_cell.angle_alpha   90.00
_cell.angle_beta   90.00
_cell.angle_gamma   90.00
#
_symmetry.space_group_name_H-M   'P 1'
#
loop_
_entity.id
_entity.type
_entity.pdbx_description
1 polymer ?
#
loop_
_entity_poly.entity_id
_entity_poly.type
_entity_poly.pdbx_seq_one_letter_code
_entity_poly.pdbx_strand_id
1 'polypeptide(L)'
;MYNHRMETLRLFPMNTVLFPGQLLPLHIFEPRYRQMIGECIQHGQGFGVVLIRSGAEVGEAAEPHDVGTTAHIVQVENEADGRMNLLCVGNARFRIAHLLHDQPYLSGQVELWPWEPYLEGSADLERVRRQLDRYLRLLSEMADSPLDVSLPAEPAALANIAASVLQVELSEKQHLLTTPSIGAMLIDVADLLQRELRAWQIVQASRQLSPDETSSFSLN
;
A
#
# COMPACT_ATOMS: atom_id res chain seq x y z
N MET A 1 -18.59 -15.94 15.19
CA MET A 1 -17.32 -16.62 15.48
C MET A 1 -16.53 -16.66 14.19
N TYR A 2 -15.49 -15.85 14.06
CA TYR A 2 -14.57 -15.96 12.93
C TYR A 2 -13.79 -17.27 13.10
N ASN A 3 -13.87 -18.13 12.08
CA ASN A 3 -13.14 -19.37 12.06
C ASN A 3 -11.65 -19.03 11.82
N HIS A 4 -10.83 -19.04 12.85
CA HIS A 4 -9.36 -18.86 12.78
C HIS A 4 -8.75 -20.06 12.05
N ARG A 5 -8.98 -20.11 10.73
CA ARG A 5 -8.37 -21.14 9.90
C ARG A 5 -6.97 -20.69 9.52
N MET A 6 -5.99 -21.36 10.10
CA MET A 6 -4.60 -21.24 9.65
C MET A 6 -4.46 -21.82 8.25
N GLU A 7 -3.83 -21.09 7.39
CA GLU A 7 -3.49 -21.54 6.03
C GLU A 7 -2.01 -21.28 5.72
N THR A 8 -1.45 -22.09 4.84
CA THR A 8 -0.09 -21.83 4.33
C THR A 8 -0.18 -20.87 3.17
N LEU A 9 0.50 -19.73 3.28
CA LEU A 9 0.54 -18.69 2.26
C LEU A 9 1.99 -18.49 1.77
N ARG A 10 2.18 -18.37 0.47
CA ARG A 10 3.43 -17.92 -0.13
C ARG A 10 3.59 -16.44 0.14
N LEU A 11 4.79 -16.00 0.55
CA LEU A 11 5.03 -14.63 0.97
C LEU A 11 6.02 -13.95 0.04
N PHE A 12 5.70 -12.71 -0.32
CA PHE A 12 6.55 -11.83 -1.10
C PHE A 12 6.96 -10.62 -0.25
N PRO A 13 8.13 -10.67 0.39
CA PRO A 13 8.69 -9.53 1.10
C PRO A 13 9.07 -8.42 0.13
N MET A 14 8.62 -7.19 0.41
CA MET A 14 8.83 -6.02 -0.45
C MET A 14 9.05 -4.75 0.39
N ASN A 15 9.63 -3.73 -0.22
CA ASN A 15 9.71 -2.38 0.36
C ASN A 15 8.45 -1.57 0.04
N THR A 16 7.30 -2.17 0.27
CA THR A 16 5.99 -1.51 0.14
C THR A 16 4.96 -2.11 1.08
N VAL A 17 3.94 -1.33 1.42
CA VAL A 17 2.76 -1.79 2.16
C VAL A 17 1.59 -1.82 1.19
N LEU A 18 1.00 -2.98 1.01
CA LEU A 18 -0.18 -3.16 0.17
C LEU A 18 -1.44 -3.06 1.02
N PHE A 19 -2.40 -2.23 0.57
CA PHE A 19 -3.72 -2.15 1.20
C PHE A 19 -4.78 -2.90 0.39
N PRO A 20 -5.84 -3.43 1.03
CA PRO A 20 -6.98 -3.99 0.32
C PRO A 20 -7.57 -3.02 -0.71
N GLY A 21 -7.85 -3.52 -1.93
CA GLY A 21 -8.30 -2.72 -3.07
C GLY A 21 -7.22 -1.98 -3.86
N GLN A 22 -5.99 -1.91 -3.35
CA GLN A 22 -4.87 -1.25 -4.03
C GLN A 22 -4.34 -2.13 -5.17
N LEU A 23 -4.09 -1.51 -6.34
CA LEU A 23 -3.39 -2.16 -7.45
C LEU A 23 -1.88 -2.19 -7.18
N LEU A 24 -1.25 -3.29 -7.53
CA LEU A 24 0.18 -3.53 -7.39
C LEU A 24 0.74 -4.10 -8.70
N PRO A 25 1.40 -3.27 -9.53
CA PRO A 25 2.17 -3.76 -10.67
C PRO A 25 3.49 -4.37 -10.17
N LEU A 26 3.85 -5.54 -10.69
CA LEU A 26 5.09 -6.25 -10.34
C LEU A 26 5.82 -6.70 -11.59
N HIS A 27 7.15 -6.57 -11.56
CA HIS A 27 8.04 -7.19 -12.53
C HIS A 27 8.82 -8.34 -11.89
N ILE A 28 8.51 -9.58 -12.31
CA ILE A 28 9.04 -10.80 -11.70
C ILE A 28 10.22 -11.32 -12.54
N PHE A 29 11.43 -11.16 -12.03
CA PHE A 29 12.66 -11.57 -12.71
C PHE A 29 13.47 -12.61 -11.94
N GLU A 30 13.41 -12.63 -10.60
CA GLU A 30 14.15 -13.58 -9.78
C GLU A 30 13.59 -15.01 -9.93
N PRO A 31 14.46 -16.05 -10.12
CA PRO A 31 14.01 -17.42 -10.29
C PRO A 31 13.07 -17.93 -9.19
N ARG A 32 13.36 -17.61 -7.92
CA ARG A 32 12.52 -18.01 -6.77
C ARG A 32 11.11 -17.45 -6.87
N TYR A 33 10.95 -16.19 -7.26
CA TYR A 33 9.63 -15.58 -7.39
C TYR A 33 8.93 -15.98 -8.69
N ARG A 34 9.69 -16.28 -9.76
CA ARG A 34 9.09 -16.89 -10.96
C ARG A 34 8.47 -18.24 -10.67
N GLN A 35 9.14 -19.07 -9.85
CA GLN A 35 8.60 -20.34 -9.37
C GLN A 35 7.34 -20.09 -8.52
N MET A 36 7.42 -19.25 -7.50
CA MET A 36 6.31 -18.90 -6.61
C MET A 36 5.07 -18.46 -7.37
N ILE A 37 5.23 -17.52 -8.29
CA ILE A 37 4.12 -16.99 -9.09
C ILE A 37 3.57 -18.04 -10.06
N GLY A 38 4.44 -18.85 -10.69
CA GLY A 38 4.03 -19.98 -11.52
C GLY A 38 3.11 -20.95 -10.77
N GLU A 39 3.46 -21.28 -9.53
CA GLU A 39 2.63 -22.13 -8.66
C GLU A 39 1.33 -21.44 -8.26
N CYS A 40 1.35 -20.13 -7.98
CA CYS A 40 0.13 -19.36 -7.70
C CYS A 40 -0.86 -19.42 -8.88
N ILE A 41 -0.36 -19.19 -10.09
CA ILE A 41 -1.16 -19.23 -11.33
C ILE A 41 -1.73 -20.64 -11.57
N GLN A 42 -0.88 -21.66 -11.44
CA GLN A 42 -1.29 -23.06 -11.65
C GLN A 42 -2.41 -23.49 -10.71
N HIS A 43 -2.40 -23.03 -9.45
CA HIS A 43 -3.39 -23.42 -8.44
C HIS A 43 -4.55 -22.40 -8.30
N GLY A 44 -4.55 -21.32 -9.06
CA GLY A 44 -5.54 -20.24 -8.92
C GLY A 44 -5.52 -19.57 -7.55
N GLN A 45 -4.32 -19.48 -6.93
CA GLN A 45 -4.11 -18.92 -5.58
C GLN A 45 -3.41 -17.58 -5.65
N GLY A 46 -3.66 -16.74 -4.64
CA GLY A 46 -2.89 -15.53 -4.41
C GLY A 46 -1.62 -15.80 -3.60
N PHE A 47 -0.95 -14.71 -3.23
CA PHE A 47 0.21 -14.71 -2.35
C PHE A 47 0.10 -13.56 -1.34
N GLY A 48 0.91 -13.56 -0.29
CA GLY A 48 0.95 -12.49 0.70
C GLY A 48 2.05 -11.49 0.38
N VAL A 49 1.73 -10.20 0.38
CA VAL A 49 2.69 -9.10 0.32
C VAL A 49 2.95 -8.63 1.74
N VAL A 50 4.22 -8.56 2.14
CA VAL A 50 4.66 -8.16 3.48
C VAL A 50 5.79 -7.14 3.38
N LEU A 51 5.72 -6.09 4.20
CA LEU A 51 6.80 -5.11 4.31
C LEU A 51 8.04 -5.76 4.93
N ILE A 52 9.21 -5.53 4.35
CA ILE A 52 10.50 -5.95 4.90
C ILE A 52 10.79 -5.13 6.16
N ARG A 53 11.09 -5.84 7.27
CA ARG A 53 11.55 -5.24 8.53
C ARG A 53 13.07 -5.10 8.52
N SER A 54 13.78 -6.11 8.05
CA SER A 54 15.23 -6.13 7.90
C SER A 54 15.66 -7.04 6.75
N GLY A 55 16.86 -6.83 6.21
CA GLY A 55 17.37 -7.53 5.04
C GLY A 55 17.10 -6.77 3.74
N ALA A 56 17.24 -7.45 2.60
CA ALA A 56 17.09 -6.87 1.27
C ALA A 56 15.93 -7.49 0.49
N GLU A 57 15.33 -6.71 -0.40
CA GLU A 57 14.25 -7.18 -1.29
C GLU A 57 14.76 -8.17 -2.33
N VAL A 58 16.00 -7.99 -2.77
CA VAL A 58 16.64 -8.79 -3.82
C VAL A 58 17.84 -9.56 -3.26
N GLY A 59 17.91 -10.84 -3.57
CA GLY A 59 19.09 -11.69 -3.35
C GLY A 59 19.23 -12.31 -1.96
N GLU A 60 18.88 -11.62 -0.88
CA GLU A 60 19.04 -12.09 0.49
C GLU A 60 17.72 -12.53 1.14
N ALA A 61 17.82 -13.23 2.27
CA ALA A 61 16.66 -13.53 3.09
C ALA A 61 16.18 -12.27 3.81
N ALA A 62 14.94 -11.85 3.53
CA ALA A 62 14.31 -10.72 4.21
C ALA A 62 13.50 -11.21 5.41
N GLU A 63 13.58 -10.50 6.52
CA GLU A 63 12.70 -10.67 7.66
C GLU A 63 11.48 -9.74 7.47
N PRO A 64 10.27 -10.27 7.35
CA PRO A 64 9.08 -9.45 7.14
C PRO A 64 8.49 -8.92 8.44
N HIS A 65 7.62 -7.90 8.33
CA HIS A 65 6.65 -7.59 9.36
C HIS A 65 5.60 -8.70 9.47
N ASP A 66 4.99 -8.82 10.65
CA ASP A 66 4.05 -9.93 10.94
C ASP A 66 2.67 -9.76 10.27
N VAL A 67 2.35 -8.55 9.79
CA VAL A 67 1.07 -8.25 9.14
C VAL A 67 1.33 -7.84 7.70
N GLY A 68 0.58 -8.45 6.78
CA GLY A 68 0.59 -8.14 5.37
C GLY A 68 -0.81 -8.21 4.75
N THR A 69 -0.85 -8.12 3.43
CA THR A 69 -2.08 -8.18 2.64
C THR A 69 -1.95 -9.25 1.57
N THR A 70 -2.97 -10.10 1.41
CA THR A 70 -3.04 -11.06 0.31
C THR A 70 -3.22 -10.33 -1.01
N ALA A 71 -2.53 -10.75 -2.05
CA ALA A 71 -2.61 -10.21 -3.40
C ALA A 71 -3.20 -11.25 -4.35
N HIS A 72 -4.20 -10.85 -5.14
CA HIS A 72 -4.73 -11.64 -6.26
C HIS A 72 -4.11 -11.16 -7.57
N ILE A 73 -3.71 -12.11 -8.42
CA ILE A 73 -3.20 -11.83 -9.75
C ILE A 73 -4.37 -11.55 -10.69
N VAL A 74 -4.43 -10.33 -11.25
CA VAL A 74 -5.49 -9.89 -12.17
C VAL A 74 -5.05 -10.06 -13.62
N GLN A 75 -3.77 -9.78 -13.91
CA GLN A 75 -3.22 -9.84 -15.26
C GLN A 75 -1.80 -10.40 -15.21
N VAL A 76 -1.43 -11.18 -16.22
CA VAL A 76 -0.09 -11.75 -16.41
C VAL A 76 0.35 -11.53 -17.84
N GLU A 77 1.52 -10.96 -18.01
CA GLU A 77 2.21 -10.83 -19.28
C GLU A 77 3.56 -11.54 -19.18
N ASN A 78 3.76 -12.58 -19.99
CA ASN A 78 5.01 -13.35 -20.01
C ASN A 78 5.99 -12.74 -21.03
N GLU A 79 7.25 -12.55 -20.62
CA GLU A 79 8.33 -12.17 -21.50
C GLU A 79 9.04 -13.41 -22.08
N ALA A 80 9.73 -13.24 -23.23
CA ALA A 80 10.38 -14.32 -23.95
C ALA A 80 11.48 -15.04 -23.14
N ASP A 81 12.11 -14.33 -22.19
CA ASP A 81 13.16 -14.87 -21.30
C ASP A 81 12.60 -15.48 -20.00
N GLY A 82 11.26 -15.54 -19.89
CA GLY A 82 10.55 -16.14 -18.78
C GLY A 82 10.36 -15.19 -17.59
N ARG A 83 10.67 -13.90 -17.70
CA ARG A 83 10.20 -12.87 -16.77
C ARG A 83 8.70 -12.65 -16.95
N MET A 84 8.07 -12.07 -15.96
CA MET A 84 6.62 -11.81 -16.00
C MET A 84 6.32 -10.40 -15.49
N ASN A 85 5.40 -9.71 -16.16
CA ASN A 85 4.77 -8.50 -15.65
C ASN A 85 3.39 -8.89 -15.12
N LEU A 86 3.10 -8.52 -13.89
CA LEU A 86 1.84 -8.82 -13.23
C LEU A 86 1.12 -7.54 -12.87
N LEU A 87 -0.19 -7.56 -12.95
CA LEU A 87 -1.04 -6.64 -12.22
C LEU A 87 -1.76 -7.44 -11.14
N CYS A 88 -1.57 -7.02 -9.88
CA CYS A 88 -2.20 -7.64 -8.73
C CYS A 88 -3.13 -6.65 -8.04
N VAL A 89 -4.06 -7.16 -7.22
CA VAL A 89 -4.91 -6.35 -6.35
C VAL A 89 -4.85 -6.89 -4.92
N GLY A 90 -4.66 -5.97 -3.96
CA GLY A 90 -4.75 -6.29 -2.54
C GLY A 90 -6.15 -6.74 -2.16
N ASN A 91 -6.26 -7.79 -1.35
CA ASN A 91 -7.57 -8.34 -0.98
C ASN A 91 -7.84 -8.28 0.52
N ALA A 92 -7.22 -9.14 1.32
CA ALA A 92 -7.48 -9.23 2.74
C ALA A 92 -6.17 -9.15 3.53
N ARG A 93 -6.18 -8.46 4.66
CA ARG A 93 -5.02 -8.47 5.53
C ARG A 93 -4.97 -9.78 6.33
N PHE A 94 -3.75 -10.18 6.63
CA PHE A 94 -3.45 -11.38 7.40
C PHE A 94 -2.35 -11.10 8.42
N ARG A 95 -2.23 -12.01 9.40
CA ARG A 95 -1.13 -12.04 10.35
C ARG A 95 -0.35 -13.35 10.19
N ILE A 96 0.96 -13.26 10.22
CA ILE A 96 1.87 -14.41 10.20
C ILE A 96 1.96 -14.96 11.63
N ALA A 97 1.68 -16.25 11.78
CA ALA A 97 1.90 -16.95 13.03
C ALA A 97 3.30 -17.62 13.07
N HIS A 98 3.70 -18.23 11.97
CA HIS A 98 5.01 -18.89 11.84
C HIS A 98 5.53 -18.73 10.42
N LEU A 99 6.82 -18.42 10.28
CA LEU A 99 7.52 -18.45 8.99
C LEU A 99 7.99 -19.86 8.66
N LEU A 100 7.96 -20.21 7.38
CA LEU A 100 8.41 -21.49 6.83
C LEU A 100 9.52 -21.20 5.80
N HIS A 101 10.57 -22.02 5.83
CA HIS A 101 11.79 -21.86 5.00
C HIS A 101 12.08 -23.13 4.19
N ASP A 102 11.06 -23.88 3.83
CA ASP A 102 11.14 -25.16 3.10
C ASP A 102 11.11 -25.00 1.59
N GLN A 103 10.90 -23.76 1.11
CA GLN A 103 10.83 -23.41 -0.32
C GLN A 103 11.97 -22.42 -0.68
N PRO A 104 12.30 -22.25 -1.97
CA PRO A 104 13.24 -21.23 -2.42
C PRO A 104 12.78 -19.79 -2.13
N TYR A 105 11.50 -19.61 -1.87
CA TYR A 105 10.85 -18.37 -1.47
C TYR A 105 10.27 -18.49 -0.07
N LEU A 106 9.96 -17.36 0.55
CA LEU A 106 9.37 -17.34 1.89
C LEU A 106 7.91 -17.80 1.85
N SER A 107 7.52 -18.60 2.83
CA SER A 107 6.13 -18.95 3.09
C SER A 107 5.82 -18.87 4.58
N GLY A 108 4.55 -18.95 4.96
CA GLY A 108 4.17 -18.88 6.37
C GLY A 108 2.80 -19.47 6.65
N GLN A 109 2.62 -19.88 7.91
CA GLN A 109 1.31 -20.16 8.47
C GLN A 109 0.68 -18.82 8.83
N VAL A 110 -0.45 -18.49 8.22
CA VAL A 110 -1.12 -17.20 8.40
C VAL A 110 -2.57 -17.39 8.83
N GLU A 111 -3.09 -16.38 9.50
CA GLU A 111 -4.52 -16.23 9.78
C GLU A 111 -5.04 -14.94 9.13
N LEU A 112 -6.23 -14.99 8.52
CA LEU A 112 -6.91 -13.78 8.08
C LEU A 112 -7.21 -12.91 9.30
N TRP A 113 -6.89 -11.62 9.17
CA TRP A 113 -7.05 -10.68 10.28
C TRP A 113 -7.91 -9.48 9.85
N PRO A 114 -9.24 -9.65 9.72
CA PRO A 114 -10.16 -8.57 9.35
C PRO A 114 -10.15 -7.46 10.41
N TRP A 115 -10.45 -6.22 9.98
CA TRP A 115 -10.68 -5.15 10.93
C TRP A 115 -11.93 -5.41 11.76
N GLU A 116 -11.93 -4.88 12.98
CA GLU A 116 -13.15 -4.79 13.76
C GLU A 116 -14.20 -3.98 13.02
N PRO A 117 -15.49 -4.35 13.13
CA PRO A 117 -16.59 -3.65 12.47
C PRO A 117 -16.57 -2.15 12.75
N TYR A 118 -16.79 -1.33 11.71
CA TYR A 118 -16.95 0.11 11.87
C TYR A 118 -18.29 0.42 12.56
N LEU A 119 -18.22 1.15 13.67
CA LEU A 119 -19.41 1.64 14.36
C LEU A 119 -19.81 3.00 13.75
N GLU A 120 -21.03 3.11 13.26
CA GLU A 120 -21.55 4.34 12.64
C GLU A 120 -21.49 5.54 13.60
N GLY A 121 -21.28 6.73 13.03
CA GLY A 121 -21.37 8.02 13.75
C GLY A 121 -20.03 8.70 14.04
N SER A 122 -18.92 8.22 13.49
CA SER A 122 -17.64 8.90 13.63
C SER A 122 -17.56 10.11 12.69
N ALA A 123 -17.30 11.29 13.28
CA ALA A 123 -17.04 12.53 12.53
C ALA A 123 -15.80 12.43 11.63
N ASP A 124 -14.96 11.43 11.85
CA ASP A 124 -13.72 11.22 11.13
C ASP A 124 -13.92 10.73 9.70
N LEU A 125 -15.02 9.99 9.42
CA LEU A 125 -15.33 9.56 8.06
C LEU A 125 -15.50 10.76 7.10
N GLU A 126 -16.30 11.75 7.49
CA GLU A 126 -16.52 12.96 6.68
C GLU A 126 -15.27 13.86 6.66
N ARG A 127 -14.49 13.87 7.74
CA ARG A 127 -13.21 14.59 7.80
C ARG A 127 -12.23 13.97 6.80
N VAL A 128 -12.05 12.65 6.81
CA VAL A 128 -11.18 11.92 5.88
C VAL A 128 -11.64 12.16 4.44
N ARG A 129 -12.93 12.05 4.16
CA ARG A 129 -13.47 12.27 2.80
C ARG A 129 -13.10 13.64 2.24
N ARG A 130 -13.30 14.72 3.00
CA ARG A 130 -12.96 16.08 2.57
C ARG A 130 -11.44 16.29 2.42
N GLN A 131 -10.65 15.75 3.36
CA GLN A 131 -9.20 15.87 3.32
C GLN A 131 -8.60 15.07 2.17
N LEU A 132 -9.11 13.86 1.92
CA LEU A 132 -8.67 13.01 0.82
C LEU A 132 -9.02 13.63 -0.54
N ASP A 133 -10.22 14.14 -0.73
CA ASP A 133 -10.59 14.86 -1.96
C ASP A 133 -9.61 16.00 -2.25
N ARG A 134 -9.32 16.80 -1.24
CA ARG A 134 -8.34 17.88 -1.36
C ARG A 134 -6.93 17.39 -1.66
N TYR A 135 -6.49 16.31 -1.01
CA TYR A 135 -5.16 15.74 -1.21
C TYR A 135 -5.01 15.16 -2.61
N LEU A 136 -6.02 14.45 -3.13
CA LEU A 136 -6.03 13.92 -4.49
C LEU A 136 -5.98 15.03 -5.54
N ARG A 137 -6.69 16.15 -5.34
CA ARG A 137 -6.59 17.32 -6.23
C ARG A 137 -5.17 17.88 -6.28
N LEU A 138 -4.50 18.00 -5.13
CA LEU A 138 -3.11 18.44 -5.07
C LEU A 138 -2.17 17.48 -5.81
N LEU A 139 -2.34 16.15 -5.64
CA LEU A 139 -1.56 15.16 -6.38
C LEU A 139 -1.80 15.24 -7.90
N SER A 140 -3.05 15.48 -8.31
CA SER A 140 -3.44 15.67 -9.71
C SER A 140 -2.78 16.90 -10.33
N GLU A 141 -2.79 18.03 -9.62
CA GLU A 141 -2.12 19.27 -10.06
C GLU A 141 -0.61 19.07 -10.23
N MET A 142 0.03 18.29 -9.35
CA MET A 142 1.46 18.00 -9.42
C MET A 142 1.85 17.09 -10.58
N ALA A 143 1.00 16.10 -10.85
CA ALA A 143 1.25 15.11 -11.90
C ALA A 143 0.84 15.61 -13.29
N ASP A 144 0.28 16.82 -13.38
CA ASP A 144 -0.35 17.37 -14.61
C ASP A 144 -1.29 16.34 -15.29
N SER A 145 -1.99 15.58 -14.45
CA SER A 145 -2.87 14.49 -14.86
C SER A 145 -4.18 14.56 -14.07
N PRO A 146 -5.32 14.81 -14.73
CA PRO A 146 -6.59 14.89 -14.03
C PRO A 146 -6.95 13.53 -13.42
N LEU A 147 -7.07 13.50 -12.10
CA LEU A 147 -7.57 12.35 -11.35
C LEU A 147 -9.06 12.56 -11.09
N ASP A 148 -9.90 11.96 -11.91
CA ASP A 148 -11.35 11.89 -11.64
C ASP A 148 -11.62 10.64 -10.80
N VAL A 149 -11.47 10.77 -9.46
CA VAL A 149 -11.65 9.68 -8.51
C VAL A 149 -12.94 9.89 -7.74
N SER A 150 -13.93 9.04 -7.99
CA SER A 150 -15.12 8.96 -7.14
C SER A 150 -14.77 8.22 -5.83
N LEU A 151 -14.85 8.92 -4.70
CA LEU A 151 -14.56 8.32 -3.40
C LEU A 151 -15.69 7.38 -2.96
N PRO A 152 -15.36 6.15 -2.51
CA PRO A 152 -16.36 5.17 -2.09
C PRO A 152 -17.12 5.65 -0.84
N ALA A 153 -18.39 5.23 -0.71
CA ALA A 153 -19.19 5.48 0.49
C ALA A 153 -18.78 4.58 1.66
N GLU A 154 -18.28 3.40 1.37
CA GLU A 154 -17.91 2.37 2.34
C GLU A 154 -16.66 2.80 3.14
N PRO A 155 -16.73 2.81 4.51
CA PRO A 155 -15.65 3.35 5.36
C PRO A 155 -14.31 2.64 5.21
N ALA A 156 -14.30 1.31 5.09
CA ALA A 156 -13.05 0.56 4.94
C ALA A 156 -12.39 0.82 3.58
N ALA A 157 -13.17 0.89 2.50
CA ALA A 157 -12.66 1.24 1.18
C ALA A 157 -12.07 2.67 1.17
N LEU A 158 -12.76 3.63 1.80
CA LEU A 158 -12.27 5.01 1.92
C LEU A 158 -10.94 5.06 2.69
N ALA A 159 -10.85 4.38 3.85
CA ALA A 159 -9.65 4.34 4.67
C ALA A 159 -8.47 3.70 3.91
N ASN A 160 -8.70 2.58 3.21
CA ASN A 160 -7.68 1.88 2.44
C ASN A 160 -7.17 2.73 1.27
N ILE A 161 -8.05 3.41 0.51
CA ILE A 161 -7.65 4.33 -0.56
C ILE A 161 -6.80 5.46 0.04
N ALA A 162 -7.26 6.09 1.12
CA ALA A 162 -6.52 7.18 1.75
C ALA A 162 -5.12 6.73 2.21
N ALA A 163 -5.02 5.57 2.87
CA ALA A 163 -3.73 5.01 3.30
C ALA A 163 -2.81 4.65 2.11
N SER A 164 -3.37 4.16 1.01
CA SER A 164 -2.59 3.78 -0.17
C SER A 164 -1.96 4.98 -0.87
N VAL A 165 -2.67 6.11 -1.00
CA VAL A 165 -2.22 7.31 -1.73
C VAL A 165 -1.34 8.24 -0.91
N LEU A 166 -1.37 8.15 0.43
CA LEU A 166 -0.53 8.97 1.31
C LEU A 166 0.96 8.78 0.99
N GLN A 167 1.70 9.89 0.87
CA GLN A 167 3.15 9.91 0.62
C GLN A 167 3.90 10.06 1.94
N VAL A 168 3.81 9.03 2.79
CA VAL A 168 4.38 8.97 4.13
C VAL A 168 5.36 7.81 4.26
N GLU A 169 6.11 7.76 5.36
CA GLU A 169 7.09 6.69 5.62
C GLU A 169 6.41 5.31 5.64
N LEU A 170 7.13 4.27 5.19
CA LEU A 170 6.62 2.90 5.18
C LEU A 170 6.23 2.40 6.57
N SER A 171 6.92 2.84 7.61
CA SER A 171 6.58 2.57 9.01
C SER A 171 5.19 3.10 9.40
N GLU A 172 4.83 4.29 8.91
CA GLU A 172 3.50 4.88 9.13
C GLU A 172 2.43 4.12 8.34
N LYS A 173 2.71 3.75 7.08
CA LYS A 173 1.81 2.88 6.29
C LYS A 173 1.61 1.52 6.97
N GLN A 174 2.69 0.91 7.46
CA GLN A 174 2.61 -0.35 8.19
C GLN A 174 1.78 -0.20 9.48
N HIS A 175 1.94 0.92 10.19
CA HIS A 175 1.11 1.23 11.36
C HIS A 175 -0.38 1.26 10.97
N LEU A 176 -0.76 1.98 9.90
CA LEU A 176 -2.14 2.02 9.42
C LEU A 176 -2.69 0.62 9.09
N LEU A 177 -1.87 -0.24 8.44
CA LEU A 177 -2.28 -1.61 8.15
C LEU A 177 -2.49 -2.44 9.42
N THR A 178 -1.79 -2.14 10.51
CA THR A 178 -1.84 -2.88 11.78
C THR A 178 -2.86 -2.32 12.79
N THR A 179 -3.57 -1.24 12.49
CA THR A 179 -4.64 -0.72 13.38
C THR A 179 -5.72 -1.78 13.60
N PRO A 180 -6.32 -1.85 14.79
CA PRO A 180 -7.28 -2.91 15.10
C PRO A 180 -8.62 -2.74 14.36
N SER A 181 -9.05 -1.51 14.11
CA SER A 181 -10.37 -1.20 13.55
C SER A 181 -10.29 -0.15 12.45
N ILE A 182 -11.29 -0.12 11.59
CA ILE A 182 -11.44 0.94 10.56
C ILE A 182 -11.64 2.31 11.22
N GLY A 183 -12.30 2.38 12.37
CA GLY A 183 -12.45 3.64 13.10
C GLY A 183 -11.11 4.22 13.55
N ALA A 184 -10.23 3.40 14.13
CA ALA A 184 -8.87 3.82 14.50
C ALA A 184 -8.06 4.23 13.27
N MET A 185 -8.12 3.45 12.18
CA MET A 185 -7.45 3.77 10.93
C MET A 185 -7.91 5.13 10.33
N LEU A 186 -9.21 5.44 10.39
CA LEU A 186 -9.74 6.72 9.91
C LEU A 186 -9.20 7.91 10.72
N ILE A 187 -9.04 7.77 12.03
CA ILE A 187 -8.43 8.80 12.89
C ILE A 187 -6.98 9.05 12.45
N ASP A 188 -6.17 8.00 12.39
CA ASP A 188 -4.76 8.09 12.02
C ASP A 188 -4.58 8.65 10.60
N VAL A 189 -5.37 8.18 9.62
CA VAL A 189 -5.39 8.70 8.25
C VAL A 189 -5.77 10.18 8.21
N ALA A 190 -6.77 10.61 8.99
CA ALA A 190 -7.17 12.02 9.04
C ALA A 190 -6.04 12.92 9.53
N ASP A 191 -5.29 12.49 10.53
CA ASP A 191 -4.17 13.24 11.08
C ASP A 191 -2.97 13.28 10.12
N LEU A 192 -2.67 12.18 9.45
CA LEU A 192 -1.65 12.12 8.40
C LEU A 192 -2.01 13.01 7.20
N LEU A 193 -3.23 12.93 6.69
CA LEU A 193 -3.71 13.81 5.61
C LEU A 193 -3.61 15.27 6.01
N GLN A 194 -3.97 15.62 7.24
CA GLN A 194 -3.86 16.99 7.73
C GLN A 194 -2.41 17.46 7.78
N ARG A 195 -1.48 16.60 8.22
CA ARG A 195 -0.05 16.90 8.24
C ARG A 195 0.48 17.17 6.84
N GLU A 196 0.19 16.27 5.89
CA GLU A 196 0.62 16.40 4.50
C GLU A 196 0.05 17.66 3.82
N LEU A 197 -1.24 17.92 4.00
CA LEU A 197 -1.89 19.13 3.48
C LEU A 197 -1.28 20.43 4.03
N ARG A 198 -0.88 20.46 5.31
CA ARG A 198 -0.18 21.61 5.91
C ARG A 198 1.22 21.78 5.34
N ALA A 199 1.98 20.70 5.20
CA ALA A 199 3.31 20.73 4.60
C ALA A 199 3.28 21.33 3.20
N TRP A 200 2.30 20.93 2.40
CA TRP A 200 2.06 21.48 1.06
C TRP A 200 1.76 22.98 1.06
N GLN A 201 0.92 23.45 1.97
CA GLN A 201 0.62 24.88 2.09
C GLN A 201 1.87 25.71 2.37
N ILE A 202 2.75 25.22 3.24
CA ILE A 202 4.03 25.89 3.56
C ILE A 202 4.93 25.96 2.32
N VAL A 203 5.07 24.86 1.57
CA VAL A 203 5.87 24.81 0.34
C VAL A 203 5.34 25.79 -0.72
N GLN A 204 4.03 25.84 -0.92
CA GLN A 204 3.42 26.79 -1.87
C GLN A 204 3.61 28.24 -1.42
N ALA A 205 3.42 28.55 -0.16
CA ALA A 205 3.64 29.89 0.37
C ALA A 205 5.11 30.34 0.19
N SER A 206 6.07 29.44 0.41
CA SER A 206 7.49 29.72 0.20
C SER A 206 7.84 30.00 -1.27
N ARG A 207 7.21 29.29 -2.21
CA ARG A 207 7.40 29.52 -3.65
C ARG A 207 6.85 30.89 -4.11
N GLN A 208 5.76 31.36 -3.51
CA GLN A 208 5.15 32.65 -3.82
C GLN A 208 5.96 33.84 -3.23
N LEU A 209 6.74 33.60 -2.17
CA LEU A 209 7.59 34.61 -1.54
C LEU A 209 8.97 34.75 -2.19
N SER A 210 9.33 33.87 -3.12
CA SER A 210 10.57 33.95 -3.92
C SER A 210 10.23 34.28 -5.40
N PRO A 211 9.81 35.52 -5.73
CA PRO A 211 9.72 35.93 -7.12
C PRO A 211 11.12 36.34 -7.58
N ASP A 212 11.64 35.66 -8.59
CA ASP A 212 12.69 36.05 -9.54
C ASP A 212 13.74 37.10 -9.09
N GLU A 213 14.83 36.66 -8.47
CA GLU A 213 16.08 37.39 -8.49
C GLU A 213 16.94 37.08 -9.75
N THR A 214 16.34 36.74 -10.89
CA THR A 214 17.08 36.44 -12.12
C THR A 214 16.80 37.38 -13.27
N SER A 215 16.48 38.67 -12.99
CA SER A 215 16.41 39.67 -14.08
C SER A 215 16.97 41.02 -13.68
N SER A 216 18.27 41.10 -13.32
CA SER A 216 18.99 42.37 -13.39
C SER A 216 20.52 42.19 -13.29
N PHE A 217 21.11 41.49 -14.24
CA PHE A 217 22.49 41.73 -14.61
C PHE A 217 22.57 41.87 -16.13
N SER A 218 22.03 42.98 -16.64
CA SER A 218 22.46 43.55 -17.90
C SER A 218 23.58 44.50 -17.59
N LEU A 219 24.82 44.11 -17.88
CA LEU A 219 25.99 44.93 -17.87
C LEU A 219 26.02 45.80 -19.13
N ASN A 220 26.09 47.09 -18.95
CA ASN A 220 26.63 48.05 -19.92
C ASN A 220 28.05 47.67 -20.33
#